data_e968cc98ab62bdcad806261771bde0ea
#
_entry.id   e968cc98ab62bdcad806261771bde0ea
#
_cell.length_a   1.000
_cell.length_b   1.000
_cell.length_c   1.000
_cell.angle_alpha   90.00
_cell.angle_beta   90.00
_cell.angle_gamma   90.00
#
_symmetry.space_group_name_H-M   'P 1'
#
loop_
_entity.id
_entity.type
_entity.pdbx_description
1 polymer ?
#
loop_
_entity_poly.entity_id
_entity_poly.type
_entity_poly.pdbx_seq_one_letter_code
_entity_poly.pdbx_strand_id
1 'polypeptide(L)'
;RPRRIGRACPEGERPVDLEGIVEMSETIARIGKEVKGRYPKVTASVSNFVPKAHTPYQWNGMQRREYFQWAHKHIWQQRNIRSINIKCHDIETSLLEGVLSRGDRRTCDAIELAWQRGARMDGWNEMLDPNRWWQALADSNIDIEKQLHEPYELMAKLPWDHVNVKYGRNYLEKEQTR
;
A
#
# COMPACT_ATOMS: atom_id res chain seq x y z
N ARG A 1 4.47 -12.74 22.13
CA ARG A 1 5.19 -12.16 20.96
C ARG A 1 4.17 -11.36 20.18
N PRO A 2 4.39 -10.07 19.85
CA PRO A 2 3.47 -9.33 19.02
C PRO A 2 3.39 -10.03 17.66
N ARG A 3 2.16 -10.36 17.22
CA ARG A 3 1.91 -10.85 15.86
C ARG A 3 2.33 -9.74 14.90
N ARG A 4 3.29 -10.02 14.03
CA ARG A 4 3.69 -9.08 12.98
C ARG A 4 2.49 -8.90 12.04
N ILE A 5 1.95 -7.71 12.05
CA ILE A 5 0.95 -7.26 11.09
C ILE A 5 1.66 -7.09 9.74
N GLY A 6 1.18 -7.81 8.72
CA GLY A 6 1.49 -7.56 7.32
C GLY A 6 2.86 -8.03 6.82
N ARG A 7 3.02 -9.33 6.58
CA ARG A 7 3.85 -9.76 5.45
C ARG A 7 2.98 -9.72 4.21
N ALA A 8 3.24 -8.79 3.33
CA ALA A 8 2.84 -8.96 1.94
C ALA A 8 3.72 -10.08 1.37
N CYS A 9 3.32 -11.33 1.61
CA CYS A 9 3.92 -12.47 0.93
C CYS A 9 3.43 -12.51 -0.51
N PRO A 10 4.23 -13.02 -1.48
CA PRO A 10 3.75 -13.35 -2.82
C PRO A 10 2.54 -14.29 -2.81
N GLU A 11 2.32 -15.03 -1.75
CA GLU A 11 1.20 -15.97 -1.54
C GLU A 11 -0.02 -15.36 -0.84
N GLY A 12 -0.03 -14.04 -0.63
CA GLY A 12 -1.22 -13.32 -0.20
C GLY A 12 -1.44 -13.24 1.31
N GLU A 13 -1.93 -12.10 1.73
CA GLU A 13 -2.54 -11.85 3.02
C GLU A 13 -3.78 -12.75 3.15
N ARG A 14 -3.92 -13.47 4.25
CA ARG A 14 -5.06 -14.35 4.46
C ARG A 14 -6.25 -13.56 5.03
N PRO A 15 -7.50 -14.00 4.81
CA PRO A 15 -8.68 -13.35 5.39
C PRO A 15 -8.56 -13.13 6.90
N VAL A 16 -7.99 -14.10 7.64
CA VAL A 16 -7.78 -14.02 9.10
C VAL A 16 -6.84 -12.87 9.50
N ASP A 17 -5.91 -12.47 8.65
CA ASP A 17 -4.99 -11.37 8.93
C ASP A 17 -5.73 -10.02 8.83
N LEU A 18 -6.68 -9.90 7.89
CA LEU A 18 -7.59 -8.76 7.76
C LEU A 18 -8.59 -8.69 8.92
N GLU A 19 -9.14 -9.83 9.32
CA GLU A 19 -10.07 -9.96 10.45
C GLU A 19 -9.41 -9.50 11.76
N GLY A 20 -8.11 -9.78 11.93
CA GLY A 20 -7.33 -9.34 13.08
C GLY A 20 -7.32 -7.82 13.29
N ILE A 21 -7.48 -7.03 12.24
CA ILE A 21 -7.60 -5.56 12.32
C ILE A 21 -8.89 -5.18 13.06
N VAL A 22 -9.99 -5.84 12.69
CA VAL A 22 -11.29 -5.59 13.29
C VAL A 22 -11.32 -6.12 14.72
N GLU A 23 -10.84 -7.34 14.95
CA GLU A 23 -10.76 -7.97 16.28
C GLU A 23 -10.00 -7.09 17.28
N MET A 24 -8.84 -6.56 16.88
CA MET A 24 -8.06 -5.63 17.71
C MET A 24 -8.86 -4.37 18.02
N SER A 25 -9.53 -3.78 17.04
CA SER A 25 -10.31 -2.57 17.20
C SER A 25 -11.52 -2.79 18.14
N GLU A 26 -12.17 -3.96 18.02
CA GLU A 26 -13.27 -4.35 18.89
C GLU A 26 -12.81 -4.63 20.33
N THR A 27 -11.65 -5.24 20.48
CA THR A 27 -11.05 -5.48 21.80
C THR A 27 -10.79 -4.17 22.53
N ILE A 28 -10.20 -3.17 21.83
CA ILE A 28 -10.01 -1.82 22.38
C ILE A 28 -11.33 -1.18 22.76
N ALA A 29 -12.36 -1.32 21.91
CA ALA A 29 -13.68 -0.76 22.18
C ALA A 29 -14.35 -1.43 23.40
N ARG A 30 -14.22 -2.76 23.57
CA ARG A 30 -14.74 -3.50 24.74
C ARG A 30 -14.05 -3.09 26.04
N ILE A 31 -12.71 -3.03 26.05
CA ILE A 31 -11.94 -2.53 27.20
C ILE A 31 -12.38 -1.11 27.58
N GLY A 32 -12.54 -0.24 26.58
CA GLY A 32 -13.01 1.11 26.82
C GLY A 32 -14.43 1.16 27.40
N LYS A 33 -15.32 0.24 27.04
CA LYS A 33 -16.66 0.11 27.62
C LYS A 33 -16.60 -0.34 29.07
N GLU A 34 -15.77 -1.31 29.41
CA GLU A 34 -15.56 -1.78 30.78
C GLU A 34 -15.08 -0.66 31.70
N VAL A 35 -14.16 0.18 31.24
CA VAL A 35 -13.62 1.29 32.05
C VAL A 35 -14.56 2.49 32.13
N LYS A 36 -15.27 2.82 31.04
CA LYS A 36 -16.07 4.07 30.93
C LYS A 36 -17.57 3.86 30.96
N GLY A 37 -18.05 2.61 31.04
CA GLY A 37 -19.47 2.26 30.99
C GLY A 37 -20.12 2.39 29.61
N ARG A 38 -19.40 2.89 28.59
CA ARG A 38 -19.88 3.06 27.21
C ARG A 38 -18.80 2.78 26.20
N TYR A 39 -19.19 2.35 24.99
CA TYR A 39 -18.24 2.16 23.91
C TYR A 39 -17.58 3.48 23.48
N PRO A 40 -16.26 3.58 23.52
CA PRO A 40 -15.56 4.72 22.96
C PRO A 40 -15.60 4.68 21.42
N LYS A 41 -15.40 5.84 20.80
CA LYS A 41 -15.15 5.91 19.36
C LYS A 41 -13.73 5.42 19.10
N VAL A 42 -13.59 4.33 18.33
CA VAL A 42 -12.31 3.79 17.88
C VAL A 42 -12.21 4.00 16.37
N THR A 43 -11.07 4.50 15.91
CA THR A 43 -10.80 4.62 14.46
C THR A 43 -9.62 3.72 14.11
N ALA A 44 -9.87 2.75 13.23
CA ALA A 44 -8.84 1.96 12.58
C ALA A 44 -8.50 2.60 11.23
N SER A 45 -7.25 3.00 11.05
CA SER A 45 -6.74 3.46 9.75
C SER A 45 -6.01 2.32 9.08
N VAL A 46 -6.47 1.92 7.90
CA VAL A 46 -5.94 0.81 7.11
C VAL A 46 -5.26 1.38 5.88
N SER A 47 -3.96 1.13 5.76
CA SER A 47 -3.19 1.54 4.59
C SER A 47 -3.01 0.36 3.64
N ASN A 48 -3.15 0.61 2.35
CA ASN A 48 -2.76 -0.35 1.33
C ASN A 48 -1.23 -0.52 1.37
N PHE A 49 -0.77 -1.77 1.18
CA PHE A 49 0.66 -2.01 1.12
C PHE A 49 1.23 -1.46 -0.19
N VAL A 50 2.23 -0.60 -0.07
CA VAL A 50 2.99 -0.04 -1.20
C VAL A 50 4.46 -0.37 -1.00
N PRO A 51 5.09 -1.16 -1.91
CA PRO A 51 6.51 -1.45 -1.82
C PRO A 51 7.34 -0.17 -1.93
N LYS A 52 8.31 0.00 -1.03
CA LYS A 52 9.17 1.18 -1.01
C LYS A 52 10.63 0.80 -1.19
N ALA A 53 11.36 1.65 -1.92
CA ALA A 53 12.81 1.57 -2.03
C ALA A 53 13.48 1.56 -0.65
N HIS A 54 14.59 0.86 -0.55
CA HIS A 54 15.40 0.76 0.68
C HIS A 54 14.69 0.19 1.91
N THR A 55 13.63 -0.60 1.67
CA THR A 55 12.97 -1.40 2.71
C THR A 55 13.13 -2.89 2.42
N PRO A 56 12.96 -3.78 3.42
CA PRO A 56 12.98 -5.23 3.18
C PRO A 56 11.98 -5.68 2.11
N TYR A 57 10.91 -4.94 1.89
CA TYR A 57 9.84 -5.27 0.94
C TYR A 57 10.01 -4.65 -0.45
N GLN A 58 11.16 -4.06 -0.75
CA GLN A 58 11.41 -3.40 -2.04
C GLN A 58 11.35 -4.33 -3.25
N TRP A 59 11.52 -5.64 -3.05
CA TRP A 59 11.42 -6.64 -4.11
C TRP A 59 10.00 -7.15 -4.35
N ASN A 60 9.08 -6.89 -3.41
CA ASN A 60 7.72 -7.38 -3.54
C ASN A 60 6.96 -6.62 -4.63
N GLY A 61 6.08 -7.34 -5.35
CA GLY A 61 5.03 -6.72 -6.15
C GLY A 61 3.92 -6.17 -5.26
N MET A 62 3.21 -5.17 -5.75
CA MET A 62 2.01 -4.66 -5.11
C MET A 62 0.80 -5.48 -5.55
N GLN A 63 -0.17 -5.66 -4.68
CA GLN A 63 -1.42 -6.33 -5.01
C GLN A 63 -2.25 -5.51 -6.03
N ARG A 64 -3.14 -6.20 -6.75
CA ARG A 64 -4.01 -5.59 -7.75
C ARG A 64 -5.19 -4.87 -7.12
N ARG A 65 -5.82 -4.00 -7.90
CA ARG A 65 -7.02 -3.23 -7.50
C ARG A 65 -8.12 -4.10 -6.92
N GLU A 66 -8.42 -5.22 -7.56
CA GLU A 66 -9.48 -6.15 -7.18
C GLU A 66 -9.24 -6.73 -5.78
N TYR A 67 -7.98 -7.01 -5.45
CA TYR A 67 -7.61 -7.46 -4.12
C TYR A 67 -7.92 -6.40 -3.05
N PHE A 68 -7.51 -5.15 -3.27
CA PHE A 68 -7.77 -4.07 -2.32
C PHE A 68 -9.27 -3.80 -2.15
N GLN A 69 -10.04 -3.85 -3.24
CA GLN A 69 -11.50 -3.73 -3.19
C GLN A 69 -12.12 -4.85 -2.35
N TRP A 70 -11.67 -6.08 -2.58
CA TRP A 70 -12.11 -7.22 -1.79
C TRP A 70 -11.71 -7.08 -0.32
N ALA A 71 -10.44 -6.75 -0.01
CA ALA A 71 -9.92 -6.61 1.33
C ALA A 71 -10.65 -5.52 2.13
N HIS A 72 -10.85 -4.33 1.54
CA HIS A 72 -11.61 -3.26 2.16
C HIS A 72 -13.05 -3.68 2.48
N LYS A 73 -13.72 -4.31 1.51
CA LYS A 73 -15.08 -4.83 1.70
C LYS A 73 -15.13 -5.89 2.80
N HIS A 74 -14.17 -6.81 2.82
CA HIS A 74 -14.07 -7.86 3.82
C HIS A 74 -13.93 -7.27 5.23
N ILE A 75 -12.97 -6.35 5.44
CA ILE A 75 -12.77 -5.66 6.73
C ILE A 75 -14.05 -4.94 7.18
N TRP A 76 -14.74 -4.25 6.26
CA TRP A 76 -15.99 -3.57 6.58
C TRP A 76 -17.10 -4.50 7.01
N GLN A 77 -17.20 -5.68 6.41
CA GLN A 77 -18.24 -6.69 6.70
C GLN A 77 -18.04 -7.35 8.06
N GLN A 78 -16.80 -7.44 8.55
CA GLN A 78 -16.50 -8.08 9.83
C GLN A 78 -16.78 -7.19 11.05
N ARG A 79 -17.05 -5.90 10.86
CA ARG A 79 -17.30 -4.96 11.94
C ARG A 79 -18.65 -5.18 12.61
N ASN A 80 -18.66 -5.52 13.92
CA ASN A 80 -19.87 -5.74 14.71
C ASN A 80 -20.20 -4.56 15.65
N ILE A 81 -19.20 -3.78 16.06
CA ILE A 81 -19.38 -2.66 16.99
C ILE A 81 -19.50 -1.34 16.22
N ARG A 82 -20.65 -0.66 16.32
CA ARG A 82 -20.97 0.56 15.58
C ARG A 82 -20.03 1.75 15.87
N SER A 83 -19.44 1.78 17.07
CA SER A 83 -18.53 2.88 17.48
C SER A 83 -17.14 2.78 16.83
N ILE A 84 -16.85 1.71 16.10
CA ILE A 84 -15.61 1.54 15.35
C ILE A 84 -15.78 2.18 13.97
N ASN A 85 -14.87 3.07 13.64
CA ASN A 85 -14.76 3.69 12.32
C ASN A 85 -13.54 3.13 11.60
N ILE A 86 -13.75 2.49 10.45
CA ILE A 86 -12.69 1.96 9.60
C ILE A 86 -12.47 2.94 8.45
N LYS A 87 -11.24 3.44 8.33
CA LYS A 87 -10.81 4.32 7.24
C LYS A 87 -9.76 3.58 6.42
N CYS A 88 -10.06 3.26 5.19
CA CYS A 88 -9.09 2.69 4.25
C CYS A 88 -8.51 3.80 3.37
N HIS A 89 -7.24 3.69 3.02
CA HIS A 89 -6.63 4.57 2.03
C HIS A 89 -7.26 4.35 0.65
N ASP A 90 -7.27 5.41 -0.14
CA ASP A 90 -7.75 5.34 -1.52
C ASP A 90 -6.89 4.38 -2.35
N ILE A 91 -7.54 3.56 -3.17
CA ILE A 91 -6.87 2.51 -3.94
C ILE A 91 -6.10 3.11 -5.11
N GLU A 92 -6.71 4.06 -5.84
CA GLU A 92 -6.08 4.67 -7.00
C GLU A 92 -4.83 5.46 -6.62
N THR A 93 -4.93 6.24 -5.53
CA THR A 93 -3.78 6.96 -4.98
C THR A 93 -2.66 5.99 -4.58
N SER A 94 -3.00 4.87 -3.94
CA SER A 94 -2.01 3.88 -3.51
C SER A 94 -1.35 3.17 -4.70
N LEU A 95 -2.11 2.83 -5.74
CA LEU A 95 -1.57 2.22 -6.96
C LEU A 95 -0.64 3.20 -7.69
N LEU A 96 -1.04 4.45 -7.84
CA LEU A 96 -0.22 5.49 -8.44
C LEU A 96 1.08 5.71 -7.64
N GLU A 97 0.98 5.78 -6.31
CA GLU A 97 2.14 5.86 -5.43
C GLU A 97 3.09 4.67 -5.64
N GLY A 98 2.55 3.47 -5.81
CA GLY A 98 3.31 2.26 -6.09
C GLY A 98 4.06 2.33 -7.43
N VAL A 99 3.40 2.75 -8.50
CA VAL A 99 4.02 2.95 -9.82
C VAL A 99 5.18 3.94 -9.73
N LEU A 100 4.97 5.09 -9.09
CA LEU A 100 6.00 6.12 -8.94
C LEU A 100 7.15 5.65 -8.02
N SER A 101 6.85 4.91 -6.96
CA SER A 101 7.86 4.39 -6.01
C SER A 101 8.75 3.30 -6.60
N ARG A 102 8.26 2.54 -7.57
CA ARG A 102 8.97 1.43 -8.22
C ARG A 102 9.51 1.80 -9.60
N GLY A 103 9.19 3.00 -10.06
CA GLY A 103 9.57 3.49 -11.38
C GLY A 103 11.05 3.74 -11.55
N ASP A 104 11.47 3.74 -12.80
CA ASP A 104 12.80 4.16 -13.24
C ASP A 104 12.71 5.55 -13.91
N ARG A 105 13.80 5.96 -14.59
CA ARG A 105 13.87 7.27 -15.25
C ARG A 105 12.80 7.51 -16.32
N ARG A 106 12.26 6.47 -16.94
CA ARG A 106 11.15 6.57 -17.92
C ARG A 106 9.87 7.12 -17.29
N THR A 107 9.72 6.97 -15.98
CA THR A 107 8.59 7.56 -15.25
C THR A 107 8.57 9.09 -15.34
N CYS A 108 9.73 9.74 -15.60
CA CYS A 108 9.79 11.19 -15.81
C CYS A 108 8.94 11.63 -17.01
N ASP A 109 8.94 10.85 -18.10
CA ASP A 109 8.17 11.16 -19.30
C ASP A 109 6.66 11.16 -19.00
N ALA A 110 6.22 10.18 -18.21
CA ALA A 110 4.82 10.11 -17.77
C ALA A 110 4.43 11.27 -16.83
N ILE A 111 5.34 11.67 -15.93
CA ILE A 111 5.11 12.81 -15.03
C ILE A 111 4.99 14.10 -15.85
N GLU A 112 5.88 14.33 -16.81
CA GLU A 112 5.82 15.50 -17.70
C GLU A 112 4.54 15.51 -18.48
N LEU A 113 4.13 14.38 -19.07
CA LEU A 113 2.92 14.25 -19.86
C LEU A 113 1.66 14.47 -18.99
N ALA A 114 1.61 13.94 -17.79
CA ALA A 114 0.53 14.18 -16.84
C ALA A 114 0.44 15.69 -16.50
N TRP A 115 1.59 16.33 -16.27
CA TRP A 115 1.65 17.77 -16.02
C TRP A 115 1.17 18.59 -17.22
N GLN A 116 1.58 18.27 -18.43
CA GLN A 116 1.10 18.93 -19.66
C GLN A 116 -0.42 18.80 -19.83
N ARG A 117 -0.98 17.68 -19.38
CA ARG A 117 -2.43 17.40 -19.37
C ARG A 117 -3.19 18.04 -18.21
N GLY A 118 -2.52 18.85 -17.42
CA GLY A 118 -3.15 19.62 -16.34
C GLY A 118 -3.10 18.99 -14.95
N ALA A 119 -2.25 17.97 -14.72
CA ALA A 119 -1.99 17.48 -13.38
C ALA A 119 -1.35 18.58 -12.53
N ARG A 120 -2.02 18.97 -11.45
CA ARG A 120 -1.58 20.01 -10.52
C ARG A 120 -2.11 19.70 -9.12
N MET A 121 -1.25 19.85 -8.13
CA MET A 121 -1.59 19.64 -6.72
C MET A 121 -2.17 18.26 -6.42
N ASP A 122 -1.73 17.22 -7.12
CA ASP A 122 -2.27 15.85 -7.05
C ASP A 122 -1.98 15.16 -5.69
N GLY A 123 -1.25 15.79 -4.78
CA GLY A 123 -1.18 15.39 -3.37
C GLY A 123 -2.47 15.62 -2.58
N TRP A 124 -3.43 16.36 -3.15
CA TRP A 124 -4.76 16.57 -2.60
C TRP A 124 -5.75 15.69 -3.35
N ASN A 125 -6.46 14.83 -2.62
CA ASN A 125 -7.39 13.87 -3.21
C ASN A 125 -8.45 14.53 -4.12
N GLU A 126 -8.86 15.75 -3.77
CA GLU A 126 -9.86 16.52 -4.53
C GLU A 126 -9.33 17.01 -5.89
N MET A 127 -8.00 17.10 -6.02
CA MET A 127 -7.34 17.59 -7.24
C MET A 127 -6.80 16.46 -8.10
N LEU A 128 -6.63 15.27 -7.52
CA LEU A 128 -6.11 14.11 -8.22
C LEU A 128 -7.14 13.57 -9.23
N ASP A 129 -6.72 13.48 -10.47
CA ASP A 129 -7.43 12.74 -11.51
C ASP A 129 -6.62 11.48 -11.89
N PRO A 130 -6.97 10.32 -11.37
CA PRO A 130 -6.24 9.08 -11.65
C PRO A 130 -6.23 8.72 -13.13
N ASN A 131 -7.31 8.98 -13.88
CA ASN A 131 -7.38 8.65 -15.30
C ASN A 131 -6.34 9.39 -16.12
N ARG A 132 -6.08 10.64 -15.80
CA ARG A 132 -5.02 11.44 -16.43
C ARG A 132 -3.65 10.79 -16.27
N TRP A 133 -3.36 10.27 -15.08
CA TRP A 133 -2.11 9.57 -14.79
C TRP A 133 -2.01 8.22 -15.50
N TRP A 134 -3.09 7.43 -15.49
CA TRP A 134 -3.08 6.14 -16.18
C TRP A 134 -2.88 6.28 -17.69
N GLN A 135 -3.49 7.30 -18.30
CA GLN A 135 -3.27 7.62 -19.71
C GLN A 135 -1.83 8.09 -19.98
N ALA A 136 -1.27 8.95 -19.12
CA ALA A 136 0.10 9.42 -19.27
C ALA A 136 1.12 8.28 -19.15
N LEU A 137 0.92 7.35 -18.21
CA LEU A 137 1.75 6.16 -18.05
C LEU A 137 1.67 5.23 -19.28
N ALA A 138 0.47 5.01 -19.80
CA ALA A 138 0.27 4.20 -20.99
C ALA A 138 0.94 4.80 -22.23
N ASP A 139 0.77 6.11 -22.45
CA ASP A 139 1.36 6.83 -23.60
C ASP A 139 2.89 6.94 -23.49
N SER A 140 3.44 6.82 -22.30
CA SER A 140 4.89 6.73 -22.05
C SER A 140 5.44 5.30 -22.15
N ASN A 141 4.62 4.35 -22.63
CA ASN A 141 4.97 2.93 -22.76
C ASN A 141 5.48 2.29 -21.46
N ILE A 142 4.92 2.69 -20.32
CA ILE A 142 5.21 2.08 -19.04
C ILE A 142 4.33 0.86 -18.84
N ASP A 143 4.96 -0.31 -18.75
CA ASP A 143 4.29 -1.55 -18.42
C ASP A 143 3.99 -1.59 -16.91
N ILE A 144 2.76 -1.20 -16.56
CA ILE A 144 2.28 -1.13 -15.16
C ILE A 144 2.26 -2.52 -14.54
N GLU A 145 1.89 -3.56 -15.29
CA GLU A 145 1.87 -4.94 -14.80
C GLU A 145 3.25 -5.35 -14.28
N LYS A 146 4.24 -5.17 -15.12
CA LYS A 146 5.63 -5.50 -14.78
C LYS A 146 6.21 -4.59 -13.70
N GLN A 147 5.97 -3.27 -13.80
CA GLN A 147 6.57 -2.31 -12.88
C GLN A 147 5.97 -2.37 -11.48
N LEU A 148 4.65 -2.58 -11.36
CA LEU A 148 3.93 -2.49 -10.10
C LEU A 148 3.65 -3.85 -9.47
N HIS A 149 3.18 -4.81 -10.24
CA HIS A 149 2.61 -6.05 -9.71
C HIS A 149 3.60 -7.21 -9.68
N GLU A 150 4.56 -7.26 -10.60
CA GLU A 150 5.56 -8.32 -10.60
C GLU A 150 6.60 -8.09 -9.50
N PRO A 151 6.97 -9.13 -8.72
CA PRO A 151 8.09 -9.04 -7.79
C PRO A 151 9.41 -8.97 -8.57
N TYR A 152 10.38 -8.23 -8.01
CA TYR A 152 11.75 -8.30 -8.49
C TYR A 152 12.46 -9.52 -7.89
N GLU A 153 13.32 -10.13 -8.67
CA GLU A 153 14.24 -11.14 -8.13
C GLU A 153 15.22 -10.47 -7.14
N LEU A 154 15.60 -11.22 -6.10
CA LEU A 154 16.45 -10.68 -5.03
C LEU A 154 17.80 -10.14 -5.55
N MET A 155 18.35 -10.78 -6.60
CA MET A 155 19.61 -10.40 -7.24
C MET A 155 19.44 -9.39 -8.39
N ALA A 156 18.20 -9.02 -8.74
CA ALA A 156 17.96 -8.04 -9.80
C ALA A 156 18.53 -6.67 -9.44
N LYS A 157 19.03 -5.95 -10.44
CA LYS A 157 19.40 -4.55 -10.29
C LYS A 157 18.14 -3.70 -10.21
N LEU A 158 17.98 -2.97 -9.09
CA LEU A 158 16.82 -2.11 -8.85
C LEU A 158 17.08 -0.68 -9.34
N PRO A 159 16.05 0.07 -9.74
CA PRO A 159 16.19 1.44 -10.23
C PRO A 159 16.92 2.39 -9.27
N TRP A 160 16.82 2.14 -7.98
CA TRP A 160 17.41 2.96 -6.90
C TRP A 160 18.74 2.44 -6.34
N ASP A 161 19.34 1.38 -6.89
CA ASP A 161 20.59 0.79 -6.40
C ASP A 161 21.81 1.75 -6.47
N HIS A 162 21.68 2.86 -7.18
CA HIS A 162 22.68 3.92 -7.21
C HIS A 162 22.70 4.79 -5.94
N VAL A 163 21.73 4.65 -5.06
CA VAL A 163 21.62 5.34 -3.78
C VAL A 163 22.01 4.38 -2.65
N ASN A 164 23.02 4.73 -1.88
CA ASN A 164 23.46 3.92 -0.74
C ASN A 164 22.72 4.30 0.53
N VAL A 165 22.29 3.29 1.30
CA VAL A 165 21.69 3.46 2.62
C VAL A 165 22.58 2.85 3.71
N LYS A 166 22.44 3.34 4.95
CA LYS A 166 23.29 2.98 6.10
C LYS A 166 23.48 1.47 6.29
N TYR A 167 22.42 0.69 6.17
CA TYR A 167 22.49 -0.76 6.40
C TYR A 167 22.84 -1.57 5.14
N GLY A 168 22.80 -0.93 3.97
CA GLY A 168 23.11 -1.57 2.70
C GLY A 168 22.12 -2.64 2.25
N ARG A 169 22.34 -3.11 1.03
CA ARG A 169 21.49 -4.11 0.38
C ARG A 169 21.49 -5.45 1.11
N ASN A 170 22.68 -5.92 1.54
CA ASN A 170 22.82 -7.21 2.22
C ASN A 170 21.96 -7.35 3.49
N TYR A 171 21.75 -6.26 4.22
CA TYR A 171 20.86 -6.25 5.37
C TYR A 171 19.40 -6.41 4.94
N LEU A 172 18.97 -5.68 3.93
CA LEU A 172 17.60 -5.73 3.41
C LEU A 172 17.25 -7.11 2.84
N GLU A 173 18.18 -7.76 2.15
CA GLU A 173 18.03 -9.13 1.62
C GLU A 173 17.83 -10.14 2.76
N LYS A 174 18.63 -10.04 3.83
CA LYS A 174 18.46 -10.90 5.01
C LYS A 174 17.12 -10.70 5.70
N GLU A 175 16.63 -9.45 5.79
CA GLU A 175 15.33 -9.16 6.38
C GLU A 175 14.16 -9.62 5.51
N GLN A 176 14.31 -9.59 4.18
CA GLN A 176 13.31 -10.10 3.23
C GLN A 176 13.14 -11.61 3.34
N THR A 177 14.23 -12.36 3.59
CA THR A 177 14.23 -13.84 3.65
C THR A 177 13.86 -14.40 5.02
N ARG A 178 13.72 -13.59 6.05
CA ARG A 178 13.24 -13.96 7.40
C ARG A 178 11.73 -14.10 7.48
#